data_31736f6de21e84bf8b2af3650d2eec82
#
_entry.id   31736f6de21e84bf8b2af3650d2eec82
#
_cell.length_a   1.000
_cell.length_b   1.000
_cell.length_c   1.000
_cell.angle_alpha   90.00
_cell.angle_beta   90.00
_cell.angle_gamma   90.00
#
_symmetry.space_group_name_H-M   'P 1'
#
loop_
_entity.id
_entity.type
_entity.pdbx_description
1 polymer ?
#
loop_
_entity_poly.entity_id
_entity_poly.type
_entity_poly.pdbx_seq_one_letter_code
_entity_poly.pdbx_strand_id
1 'polypeptide(L)'
;MMQYAPLDISKIKNLISEIEENVLALKEFSSMPFEEFKADKKNYGLCEHHLRRALEGVLTIGAHILSRLPVKTKDYQEIILSLGKLGIIPNDFAEKNKKLASYRNRMTHIYWEISSKEIYEITQEHLADIEKFCEYYLDYARKQK
;
A
#
# COMPACT_ATOMS: atom_id res chain seq x y z
N MET A 1 1.73 30.04 -16.10
CA MET A 1 1.96 28.60 -16.06
C MET A 1 2.20 28.17 -14.61
N MET A 2 1.43 27.18 -14.14
CA MET A 2 1.55 26.68 -12.78
C MET A 2 2.75 25.73 -12.66
N GLN A 3 3.62 25.99 -11.70
CA GLN A 3 4.75 25.09 -11.43
C GLN A 3 4.43 24.24 -10.20
N TYR A 4 4.68 22.95 -10.30
CA TYR A 4 4.50 22.02 -9.19
C TYR A 4 5.82 21.83 -8.47
N ALA A 5 5.77 21.62 -7.15
CA ALA A 5 6.95 21.36 -6.35
C ALA A 5 7.66 20.09 -6.87
N PRO A 6 9.00 20.06 -6.82
CA PRO A 6 9.72 18.85 -7.23
C PRO A 6 9.36 17.65 -6.34
N LEU A 7 9.46 16.47 -6.92
CA LEU A 7 9.24 15.22 -6.20
C LEU A 7 10.31 15.03 -5.13
N ASP A 8 9.88 14.71 -3.92
CA ASP A 8 10.81 14.42 -2.82
C ASP A 8 11.24 12.95 -2.87
N ILE A 9 12.32 12.71 -3.62
CA ILE A 9 12.81 11.36 -3.87
C ILE A 9 13.32 10.71 -2.58
N SER A 10 13.95 11.48 -1.69
CA SER A 10 14.43 10.98 -0.41
C SER A 10 13.27 10.47 0.46
N LYS A 11 12.18 11.23 0.50
CA LYS A 11 10.97 10.84 1.22
C LYS A 11 10.38 9.53 0.66
N ILE A 12 10.33 9.42 -0.66
CA ILE A 12 9.82 8.22 -1.33
C ILE A 12 10.68 7.00 -0.96
N LYS A 13 12.01 7.13 -1.02
CA LYS A 13 12.91 6.04 -0.67
C LYS A 13 12.78 5.63 0.78
N ASN A 14 12.63 6.59 1.69
CA ASN A 14 12.45 6.29 3.11
C ASN A 14 11.13 5.55 3.36
N LEU A 15 10.06 5.99 2.72
CA LEU A 15 8.76 5.33 2.84
C LEU A 15 8.78 3.91 2.26
N ILE A 16 9.47 3.73 1.13
CA ILE A 16 9.63 2.39 0.53
C ILE A 16 10.39 1.47 1.50
N SER A 17 11.44 1.97 2.13
CA SER A 17 12.19 1.19 3.11
C SER A 17 11.30 0.74 4.26
N GLU A 18 10.44 1.62 4.77
CA GLU A 18 9.47 1.29 5.82
C GLU A 18 8.45 0.25 5.35
N ILE A 19 7.96 0.40 4.12
CA ILE A 19 7.03 -0.58 3.53
C ILE A 19 7.70 -1.96 3.48
N GLU A 20 8.94 -2.01 3.01
CA GLU A 20 9.68 -3.26 2.88
C GLU A 20 9.91 -3.93 4.23
N GLU A 21 10.18 -3.16 5.28
CA GLU A 21 10.31 -3.70 6.64
C GLU A 21 9.01 -4.33 7.11
N ASN A 22 7.88 -3.66 6.85
CA ASN A 22 6.58 -4.19 7.23
C ASN A 22 6.21 -5.43 6.41
N VAL A 23 6.54 -5.45 5.12
CA VAL A 23 6.32 -6.63 4.27
C VAL A 23 7.14 -7.81 4.77
N LEU A 24 8.39 -7.57 5.15
CA LEU A 24 9.25 -8.63 5.69
C LEU A 24 8.64 -9.25 6.94
N ALA A 25 8.12 -8.43 7.85
CA ALA A 25 7.42 -8.92 9.04
C ALA A 25 6.16 -9.73 8.66
N LEU A 26 5.44 -9.29 7.64
CA LEU A 26 4.23 -9.98 7.18
C LEU A 26 4.52 -11.34 6.56
N LYS A 27 5.70 -11.54 5.99
CA LYS A 27 6.07 -12.82 5.37
C LYS A 27 6.09 -13.97 6.38
N GLU A 28 6.35 -13.70 7.64
CA GLU A 28 6.27 -14.72 8.70
C GLU A 28 4.85 -15.26 8.83
N PHE A 29 3.86 -14.37 8.72
CA PHE A 29 2.45 -14.76 8.81
C PHE A 29 1.97 -15.44 7.52
N SER A 30 2.48 -15.02 6.36
CA SER A 30 2.07 -15.61 5.09
C SER A 30 2.50 -17.07 4.94
N SER A 31 3.56 -17.47 5.60
CA SER A 31 4.04 -18.86 5.59
C SER A 31 3.42 -19.74 6.68
N MET A 32 2.63 -19.14 7.56
CA MET A 32 2.00 -19.83 8.69
C MET A 32 0.65 -20.42 8.26
N PRO A 33 0.32 -21.67 8.65
CA PRO A 33 -1.03 -22.20 8.40
C PRO A 33 -2.09 -21.38 9.12
N PHE A 34 -3.27 -21.25 8.54
CA PHE A 34 -4.33 -20.44 9.13
C PHE A 34 -4.71 -20.85 10.54
N GLU A 35 -4.76 -22.16 10.81
CA GLU A 35 -5.11 -22.65 12.16
C GLU A 35 -4.10 -22.18 13.20
N GLU A 36 -2.83 -22.15 12.85
CA GLU A 36 -1.79 -21.62 13.72
C GLU A 36 -1.91 -20.12 13.90
N PHE A 37 -2.18 -19.39 12.80
CA PHE A 37 -2.40 -17.95 12.83
C PHE A 37 -3.56 -17.60 13.77
N LYS A 38 -4.67 -18.28 13.61
CA LYS A 38 -5.90 -18.04 14.36
C LYS A 38 -5.75 -18.38 15.85
N ALA A 39 -4.91 -19.36 16.19
CA ALA A 39 -4.76 -19.86 17.55
C ALA A 39 -4.17 -18.84 18.52
N ASP A 40 -3.39 -17.88 18.03
CA ASP A 40 -2.75 -16.85 18.85
C ASP A 40 -3.26 -15.47 18.43
N LYS A 41 -3.97 -14.80 19.33
CA LYS A 41 -4.53 -13.45 19.08
C LYS A 41 -3.47 -12.41 18.77
N LYS A 42 -2.23 -12.60 19.24
CA LYS A 42 -1.13 -11.71 18.95
C LYS A 42 -0.82 -11.66 17.45
N ASN A 43 -1.03 -12.76 16.75
CA ASN A 43 -0.80 -12.83 15.31
C ASN A 43 -1.71 -11.86 14.56
N TYR A 44 -2.98 -11.80 14.93
CA TYR A 44 -3.92 -10.85 14.34
C TYR A 44 -3.44 -9.41 14.54
N GLY A 45 -3.13 -9.04 15.77
CA GLY A 45 -2.72 -7.67 16.10
C GLY A 45 -1.44 -7.25 15.41
N LEU A 46 -0.44 -8.12 15.36
CA LEU A 46 0.83 -7.83 14.69
C LEU A 46 0.65 -7.75 13.19
N CYS A 47 -0.10 -8.69 12.61
CA CYS A 47 -0.36 -8.72 11.19
C CYS A 47 -1.13 -7.46 10.74
N GLU A 48 -2.17 -7.11 11.47
CA GLU A 48 -2.96 -5.90 11.20
C GLU A 48 -2.08 -4.65 11.28
N HIS A 49 -1.24 -4.55 12.30
CA HIS A 49 -0.32 -3.43 12.46
C HIS A 49 0.60 -3.26 11.25
N HIS A 50 1.29 -4.34 10.86
CA HIS A 50 2.23 -4.27 9.74
C HIS A 50 1.55 -4.06 8.41
N LEU A 51 0.40 -4.71 8.19
CA LEU A 51 -0.35 -4.54 6.95
C LEU A 51 -0.88 -3.11 6.81
N ARG A 52 -1.44 -2.55 7.87
CA ARG A 52 -1.94 -1.18 7.85
C ARG A 52 -0.81 -0.19 7.53
N ARG A 53 0.36 -0.36 8.15
CA ARG A 53 1.50 0.53 7.89
C ARG A 53 2.01 0.39 6.46
N ALA A 54 2.06 -0.81 5.92
CA ALA A 54 2.46 -1.02 4.53
C ALA A 54 1.49 -0.34 3.57
N LEU A 55 0.19 -0.52 3.79
CA LEU A 55 -0.84 0.10 2.95
C LEU A 55 -0.80 1.63 3.05
N GLU A 56 -0.64 2.17 4.25
CA GLU A 56 -0.50 3.61 4.44
C GLU A 56 0.70 4.16 3.68
N GLY A 57 1.82 3.45 3.70
CA GLY A 57 3.02 3.84 2.95
C GLY A 57 2.78 3.89 1.46
N VAL A 58 2.15 2.87 0.91
CA VAL A 58 1.80 2.80 -0.52
C VAL A 58 0.94 4.00 -0.92
N LEU A 59 -0.09 4.29 -0.13
CA LEU A 59 -1.03 5.38 -0.42
C LEU A 59 -0.39 6.76 -0.20
N THR A 60 0.46 6.88 0.80
CA THR A 60 1.17 8.14 1.08
C THR A 60 2.11 8.49 -0.07
N ILE A 61 2.86 7.53 -0.60
CA ILE A 61 3.72 7.78 -1.76
C ILE A 61 2.88 8.17 -2.97
N GLY A 62 1.79 7.44 -3.23
CA GLY A 62 0.90 7.75 -4.34
C GLY A 62 0.34 9.16 -4.25
N ALA A 63 -0.14 9.57 -3.08
CA ALA A 63 -0.64 10.91 -2.84
C ALA A 63 0.46 11.97 -3.05
N HIS A 64 1.67 11.68 -2.59
CA HIS A 64 2.81 12.59 -2.77
C HIS A 64 3.10 12.82 -4.27
N ILE A 65 3.16 11.73 -5.03
CA ILE A 65 3.39 11.82 -6.48
C ILE A 65 2.29 12.66 -7.15
N LEU A 66 1.03 12.34 -6.88
CA LEU A 66 -0.10 13.02 -7.50
C LEU A 66 -0.19 14.50 -7.10
N SER A 67 0.28 14.86 -5.91
CA SER A 67 0.29 16.26 -5.46
C SER A 67 1.20 17.16 -6.31
N ARG A 68 2.12 16.56 -7.09
CA ARG A 68 3.03 17.27 -7.99
C ARG A 68 2.52 17.26 -9.44
N LEU A 69 1.31 16.81 -9.66
CA LEU A 69 0.71 16.69 -10.99
C LEU A 69 -0.65 17.40 -10.99
N PRO A 70 -1.18 17.81 -12.17
CA PRO A 70 -2.46 18.51 -12.22
C PRO A 70 -3.64 17.55 -12.09
N VAL A 71 -3.67 16.82 -10.99
CA VAL A 71 -4.68 15.80 -10.69
C VAL A 71 -5.23 16.02 -9.29
N LYS A 72 -6.53 15.96 -9.15
CA LYS A 72 -7.20 16.02 -7.84
C LYS A 72 -7.83 14.66 -7.55
N THR A 73 -7.65 14.17 -6.34
CA THR A 73 -8.24 12.93 -5.89
C THR A 73 -9.08 13.18 -4.65
N LYS A 74 -10.23 12.52 -4.56
CA LYS A 74 -11.16 12.67 -3.44
C LYS A 74 -10.88 11.69 -2.32
N ASP A 75 -10.35 10.51 -2.65
CA ASP A 75 -10.14 9.44 -1.70
C ASP A 75 -8.96 8.57 -2.12
N TYR A 76 -8.62 7.61 -1.27
CA TYR A 76 -7.48 6.73 -1.50
C TYR A 76 -7.65 5.79 -2.70
N GLN A 77 -8.88 5.38 -2.99
CA GLN A 77 -9.14 4.53 -4.16
C GLN A 77 -8.84 5.29 -5.44
N GLU A 78 -9.23 6.57 -5.50
CA GLU A 78 -8.92 7.43 -6.64
C GLU A 78 -7.42 7.64 -6.81
N ILE A 79 -6.65 7.64 -5.72
CA ILE A 79 -5.18 7.73 -5.78
C ILE A 79 -4.65 6.57 -6.63
N ILE A 80 -5.04 5.34 -6.31
CA ILE A 80 -4.55 4.17 -7.03
C ILE A 80 -5.00 4.20 -8.49
N LEU A 81 -6.27 4.51 -8.74
CA LEU A 81 -6.81 4.58 -10.09
C LEU A 81 -6.14 5.66 -10.93
N SER A 82 -5.86 6.82 -10.34
CA SER A 82 -5.17 7.93 -11.04
C SER A 82 -3.73 7.56 -11.40
N LEU A 83 -3.03 6.86 -10.52
CA LEU A 83 -1.68 6.36 -10.82
C LEU A 83 -1.70 5.46 -12.06
N GLY A 84 -2.73 4.62 -12.17
CA GLY A 84 -2.91 3.74 -13.32
C GLY A 84 -3.21 4.53 -14.60
N LYS A 85 -4.10 5.51 -14.54
CA LYS A 85 -4.46 6.34 -15.69
C LYS A 85 -3.28 7.15 -16.22
N LEU A 86 -2.39 7.56 -15.34
CA LEU A 86 -1.20 8.35 -15.70
C LEU A 86 -0.02 7.46 -16.11
N GLY A 87 -0.17 6.14 -16.03
CA GLY A 87 0.89 5.20 -16.41
C GLY A 87 2.04 5.10 -15.42
N ILE A 88 1.87 5.63 -14.20
CA ILE A 88 2.89 5.52 -13.14
C ILE A 88 2.94 4.08 -12.65
N ILE A 89 1.78 3.42 -12.60
CA ILE A 89 1.65 1.98 -12.45
C ILE A 89 0.81 1.48 -13.63
N PRO A 90 0.90 0.19 -13.99
CA PRO A 90 0.02 -0.33 -15.06
C PRO A 90 -1.44 -0.17 -14.68
N ASN A 91 -2.27 0.17 -15.66
CA ASN A 91 -3.69 0.43 -15.38
C ASN A 91 -4.45 -0.81 -14.91
N ASP A 92 -4.14 -1.96 -15.46
CA ASP A 92 -4.73 -3.24 -15.02
C ASP A 92 -4.32 -3.59 -13.59
N PHE A 93 -3.07 -3.29 -13.22
CA PHE A 93 -2.59 -3.46 -11.85
C PHE A 93 -3.34 -2.53 -10.89
N ALA A 94 -3.59 -1.27 -11.30
CA ALA A 94 -4.36 -0.31 -10.51
C ALA A 94 -5.78 -0.81 -10.28
N GLU A 95 -6.44 -1.28 -11.33
CA GLU A 95 -7.82 -1.81 -11.23
C GLU A 95 -7.88 -3.03 -10.30
N LYS A 96 -6.92 -3.92 -10.41
CA LYS A 96 -6.82 -5.10 -9.55
C LYS A 96 -6.62 -4.74 -8.09
N ASN A 97 -5.86 -3.68 -7.81
CA ASN A 97 -5.40 -3.36 -6.46
C ASN A 97 -6.09 -2.15 -5.82
N LYS A 98 -7.08 -1.55 -6.46
CA LYS A 98 -7.81 -0.40 -5.88
C LYS A 98 -8.44 -0.74 -4.52
N LYS A 99 -8.79 -2.00 -4.30
CA LYS A 99 -9.38 -2.47 -3.04
C LYS A 99 -8.43 -2.36 -1.84
N LEU A 100 -7.12 -2.23 -2.06
CA LEU A 100 -6.17 -2.04 -0.97
C LEU A 100 -6.47 -0.77 -0.19
N ALA A 101 -6.96 0.29 -0.86
CA ALA A 101 -7.39 1.51 -0.20
C ALA A 101 -8.59 1.25 0.74
N SER A 102 -9.51 0.40 0.32
CA SER A 102 -10.66 0.01 1.14
C SER A 102 -10.21 -0.75 2.40
N TYR A 103 -9.26 -1.67 2.26
CA TYR A 103 -8.72 -2.40 3.40
C TYR A 103 -8.08 -1.46 4.41
N ARG A 104 -7.27 -0.50 3.94
CA ARG A 104 -6.66 0.50 4.83
C ARG A 104 -7.72 1.29 5.58
N ASN A 105 -8.79 1.72 4.90
CA ASN A 105 -9.86 2.47 5.53
C ASN A 105 -10.57 1.65 6.61
N ARG A 106 -10.84 0.38 6.35
CA ARG A 106 -11.48 -0.50 7.33
C ARG A 106 -10.61 -0.71 8.55
N MET A 107 -9.29 -0.79 8.36
CA MET A 107 -8.34 -0.99 9.47
C MET A 107 -8.22 0.23 10.38
N THR A 108 -8.52 1.43 9.87
CA THR A 108 -8.43 2.65 10.66
C THR A 108 -9.74 3.05 11.35
N HIS A 109 -10.86 2.42 10.96
CA HIS A 109 -12.17 2.70 11.56
C HIS A 109 -12.51 1.64 12.62
N ILE A 110 -12.71 2.10 13.86
CA ILE A 110 -12.97 1.19 14.99
C ILE A 110 -14.30 0.45 14.87
N TYR A 111 -15.22 0.95 14.05
CA TYR A 111 -16.52 0.31 13.86
C TYR A 111 -16.51 -0.80 12.81
N TRP A 112 -15.43 -0.92 12.04
CA TRP A 112 -15.35 -1.86 10.93
C TRP A 112 -14.28 -2.89 11.23
N GLU A 113 -14.69 -3.98 11.83
CA GLU A 113 -13.77 -5.07 12.14
C GLU A 113 -13.44 -5.88 10.91
N ILE A 114 -12.19 -6.25 10.80
CA ILE A 114 -11.72 -7.20 9.80
C ILE A 114 -11.43 -8.50 10.54
N SER A 115 -12.00 -9.60 10.06
CA SER A 115 -11.82 -10.90 10.72
C SER A 115 -10.38 -11.40 10.57
N SER A 116 -9.98 -12.31 11.46
CA SER A 116 -8.67 -12.98 11.36
C SER A 116 -8.49 -13.65 10.02
N LYS A 117 -9.54 -14.27 9.49
CA LYS A 117 -9.50 -14.93 8.19
C LYS A 117 -9.24 -13.93 7.07
N GLU A 118 -9.91 -12.80 7.10
CA GLU A 118 -9.76 -11.76 6.06
C GLU A 118 -8.36 -11.15 6.09
N ILE A 119 -7.85 -10.80 7.28
CA ILE A 119 -6.48 -10.29 7.44
C ILE A 119 -5.47 -11.29 6.90
N TYR A 120 -5.65 -12.57 7.24
CA TYR A 120 -4.77 -13.63 6.77
C TYR A 120 -4.80 -13.75 5.25
N GLU A 121 -6.00 -13.72 4.65
CA GLU A 121 -6.17 -13.81 3.19
C GLU A 121 -5.51 -12.63 2.47
N ILE A 122 -5.67 -11.41 2.98
CA ILE A 122 -5.03 -10.23 2.40
C ILE A 122 -3.51 -10.42 2.42
N THR A 123 -2.98 -10.91 3.53
CA THR A 123 -1.54 -11.16 3.66
C THR A 123 -1.08 -12.25 2.67
N GLN A 124 -1.89 -13.27 2.41
CA GLN A 124 -1.56 -14.30 1.42
C GLN A 124 -1.59 -13.76 0.00
N GLU A 125 -2.56 -12.91 -0.34
CA GLU A 125 -2.84 -12.51 -1.72
C GLU A 125 -2.11 -11.26 -2.18
N HIS A 126 -1.78 -10.34 -1.28
CA HIS A 126 -1.39 -8.99 -1.69
C HIS A 126 0.03 -8.55 -1.33
N LEU A 127 0.84 -9.38 -0.66
CA LEU A 127 2.22 -8.96 -0.35
C LEU A 127 3.04 -8.72 -1.60
N ALA A 128 2.92 -9.58 -2.60
CA ALA A 128 3.65 -9.40 -3.86
C ALA A 128 3.20 -8.12 -4.57
N ASP A 129 1.92 -7.79 -4.48
CA ASP A 129 1.39 -6.56 -5.09
C ASP A 129 1.93 -5.32 -4.38
N ILE A 130 2.04 -5.35 -3.06
CA ILE A 130 2.63 -4.24 -2.29
C ILE A 130 4.09 -4.04 -2.70
N GLU A 131 4.85 -5.12 -2.86
CA GLU A 131 6.23 -5.05 -3.34
C GLU A 131 6.31 -4.45 -4.74
N LYS A 132 5.37 -4.80 -5.62
CA LYS A 132 5.30 -4.23 -6.98
C LYS A 132 5.01 -2.74 -6.97
N PHE A 133 4.16 -2.26 -6.09
CA PHE A 133 3.96 -0.81 -5.93
C PHE A 133 5.30 -0.12 -5.67
N CYS A 134 6.11 -0.69 -4.77
CA CYS A 134 7.42 -0.12 -4.45
C CYS A 134 8.34 -0.07 -5.69
N GLU A 135 8.33 -1.13 -6.50
CA GLU A 135 9.13 -1.17 -7.75
C GLU A 135 8.68 -0.09 -8.73
N TYR A 136 7.38 0.06 -8.94
CA TYR A 136 6.85 1.08 -9.84
C TYR A 136 7.16 2.48 -9.34
N TYR A 137 7.07 2.72 -8.05
CA TYR A 137 7.38 4.02 -7.45
C TYR A 137 8.87 4.37 -7.61
N LEU A 138 9.77 3.38 -7.40
CA LEU A 138 11.19 3.61 -7.60
C LEU A 138 11.52 3.92 -9.06
N ASP A 139 10.92 3.20 -9.99
CA ASP A 139 11.10 3.46 -11.42
C ASP A 139 10.65 4.86 -11.78
N TYR A 140 9.49 5.26 -11.29
CA TYR A 140 8.98 6.60 -11.53
C TYR A 140 9.92 7.67 -10.97
N ALA A 141 10.37 7.49 -9.72
CA ALA A 141 11.28 8.43 -9.07
C ALA A 141 12.60 8.58 -9.83
N ARG A 142 13.15 7.47 -10.33
CA ARG A 142 14.40 7.49 -11.11
C ARG A 142 14.28 8.28 -12.40
N LYS A 143 13.11 8.31 -13.00
CA LYS A 143 12.86 9.01 -14.25
C LYS A 143 12.62 10.52 -14.06
N GLN A 144 12.51 10.97 -12.83
CA GLN A 144 12.20 12.37 -12.49
C GLN A 144 13.45 13.21 -12.19
N LYS A 145 14.57 12.89 -12.75
CA LYS A 145 15.80 13.66 -12.59
C LYS A 145 15.88 14.82 -13.58
#